data_0010d16c115eb3dbe617af549bc15370
#
_entry.id   0010d16c115eb3dbe617af549bc15370
#
_cell.length_a   1.000
_cell.length_b   1.000
_cell.length_c   1.000
_cell.angle_alpha   90.00
_cell.angle_beta   90.00
_cell.angle_gamma   90.00
#
_symmetry.space_group_name_H-M   'P 1'
#
loop_
_entity.id
_entity.type
_entity.pdbx_description
1 polymer ?
#
loop_
_entity_poly.entity_id
_entity_poly.type
_entity_poly.pdbx_seq_one_letter_code
_entity_poly.pdbx_strand_id
1 'polypeptide(L)'
;MFTLMGGIAMFLYGMDLMGKALEQTAGSKLQGILSKMTASPVRGLLLGMVITAVIQSSGATTVMAVGFVNSGLMELHQAIGVIMGANIGTTVTGWLLSLSGLEGDSFAIQMLNPNAWAPILGFIGIFLYMLGKDKDRSSGVGKIMVGFSVLMAGMNTMSTAMSPLADEPWFMNLFLSFKNPVLGVLAGAVLTAVLQSSSASVGILQALTSTGAVTYAAAVPIIMGQNIGTTVTALISSAGANKNAKRTAFVHLYFNLIGTLVFLCGFYGLHALLGFSFYNETANTFGIAIVHTIFNIVTTAILLPFNRVLEKLAILTVPDSKDQAGEQHSLLDERLLSTPSVAVGRAMLTGGDMAEICRTSLLQAMSLTHKWDEAIADEVNRKEDAVDHYEDVLGTYLVKLSAKALSREDNRTINTLLHTINDLERISDHSVNLLKAGQEIQEKSIHFSHEAIDDLSVLEAAVQDIVNRTVDAFQKNDCYAAGKIEPLEQVVDGLVREVKTRHIARLQAGACTIEYGFVLDDLLTNYERIADHCSNIAVAMIEVSEDRFDTHEYLNHIKNGESPSFEKRYERYRGRYTFEPGPSGTAAAPEQKK
;
A
#
# COMPACT_ATOMS: atom_id res chain seq x y z
N MET A 1 34.30 -21.01 13.60
CA MET A 1 32.85 -20.98 13.88
C MET A 1 32.33 -19.58 14.16
N PHE A 2 32.90 -18.80 15.10
CA PHE A 2 32.46 -17.42 15.39
C PHE A 2 32.55 -16.47 14.18
N THR A 3 33.61 -16.59 13.38
CA THR A 3 33.77 -15.80 12.13
C THR A 3 32.66 -16.09 11.12
N LEU A 4 32.27 -17.37 10.99
CA LEU A 4 31.16 -17.77 10.12
C LEU A 4 29.84 -17.19 10.61
N MET A 5 29.54 -17.27 11.91
CA MET A 5 28.35 -16.66 12.49
C MET A 5 28.31 -15.15 12.29
N GLY A 6 29.48 -14.47 12.45
CA GLY A 6 29.61 -13.04 12.17
C GLY A 6 29.37 -12.71 10.69
N GLY A 7 29.91 -13.52 9.77
CA GLY A 7 29.68 -13.40 8.33
C GLY A 7 28.21 -13.55 7.96
N ILE A 8 27.53 -14.57 8.49
CA ILE A 8 26.09 -14.77 8.30
C ILE A 8 25.29 -13.58 8.84
N ALA A 9 25.62 -13.11 10.04
CA ALA A 9 24.92 -11.96 10.64
C ALA A 9 25.08 -10.68 9.79
N MET A 10 26.29 -10.37 9.34
CA MET A 10 26.53 -9.23 8.45
C MET A 10 25.80 -9.38 7.10
N PHE A 11 25.82 -10.57 6.51
CA PHE A 11 25.15 -10.87 5.25
C PHE A 11 23.63 -10.64 5.37
N LEU A 12 23.01 -11.24 6.40
CA LEU A 12 21.57 -11.08 6.64
C LEU A 12 21.18 -9.64 6.95
N TYR A 13 21.97 -8.96 7.78
CA TYR A 13 21.73 -7.56 8.12
C TYR A 13 21.87 -6.63 6.91
N GLY A 14 22.92 -6.82 6.10
CA GLY A 14 23.15 -6.05 4.87
C GLY A 14 22.00 -6.23 3.87
N MET A 15 21.50 -7.47 3.72
CA MET A 15 20.37 -7.79 2.85
C MET A 15 19.07 -7.15 3.37
N ASP A 16 18.79 -7.21 4.67
CA ASP A 16 17.61 -6.60 5.28
C ASP A 16 17.63 -5.08 5.15
N LEU A 17 18.79 -4.46 5.45
CA LEU A 17 18.97 -3.00 5.33
C LEU A 17 18.78 -2.52 3.89
N MET A 18 19.41 -3.21 2.92
CA MET A 18 19.28 -2.90 1.49
C MET A 18 17.84 -3.09 1.00
N GLY A 19 17.21 -4.21 1.35
CA GLY A 19 15.85 -4.53 0.95
C GLY A 19 14.83 -3.50 1.45
N LYS A 20 14.87 -3.16 2.75
CA LYS A 20 14.00 -2.14 3.34
C LYS A 20 14.21 -0.76 2.72
N ALA A 21 15.45 -0.38 2.44
CA ALA A 21 15.75 0.90 1.82
C ALA A 21 15.28 0.96 0.35
N LEU A 22 15.40 -0.13 -0.40
CA LEU A 22 14.86 -0.27 -1.75
C LEU A 22 13.32 -0.17 -1.74
N GLU A 23 12.66 -0.87 -0.82
CA GLU A 23 11.21 -0.82 -0.63
C GLU A 23 10.73 0.61 -0.33
N GLN A 24 11.35 1.29 0.64
CA GLN A 24 11.02 2.67 0.98
C GLN A 24 11.21 3.64 -0.19
N THR A 25 12.26 3.44 -0.98
CA THR A 25 12.57 4.32 -2.13
C THR A 25 11.64 4.08 -3.31
N ALA A 26 11.14 2.85 -3.48
CA ALA A 26 10.26 2.45 -4.58
C ALA A 26 8.76 2.61 -4.26
N GLY A 27 8.39 2.78 -2.98
CA GLY A 27 7.07 2.55 -2.42
C GLY A 27 5.89 3.17 -3.18
N SER A 28 5.86 4.48 -3.38
CA SER A 28 4.73 5.16 -4.04
C SER A 28 4.55 4.77 -5.52
N LYS A 29 5.64 4.45 -6.21
CA LYS A 29 5.60 4.00 -7.62
C LYS A 29 5.07 2.57 -7.76
N LEU A 30 5.37 1.71 -6.79
CA LEU A 30 4.88 0.32 -6.76
C LEU A 30 3.36 0.28 -6.66
N GLN A 31 2.75 1.16 -5.87
CA GLN A 31 1.30 1.27 -5.72
C GLN A 31 0.59 1.61 -7.04
N GLY A 32 1.10 2.61 -7.78
CA GLY A 32 0.54 3.00 -9.07
C GLY A 32 0.66 1.91 -10.16
N ILE A 33 1.62 1.00 -10.02
CA ILE A 33 1.81 -0.15 -10.92
C ILE A 33 0.86 -1.29 -10.53
N LEU A 34 0.68 -1.54 -9.23
CA LEU A 34 -0.18 -2.59 -8.69
C LEU A 34 -1.65 -2.46 -9.13
N SER A 35 -2.20 -1.26 -9.06
CA SER A 35 -3.61 -1.01 -9.40
C SER A 35 -3.95 -1.21 -10.89
N LYS A 36 -2.94 -1.17 -11.79
CA LYS A 36 -3.14 -1.22 -13.25
C LYS A 36 -2.82 -2.55 -13.90
N MET A 37 -2.10 -3.46 -13.25
CA MET A 37 -1.48 -4.61 -13.92
C MET A 37 -2.05 -6.00 -13.57
N THR A 38 -3.07 -6.10 -12.74
CA THR A 38 -3.60 -7.40 -12.29
C THR A 38 -4.61 -8.07 -13.26
N ALA A 39 -4.94 -7.45 -14.38
CA ALA A 39 -6.01 -7.90 -15.28
C ALA A 39 -5.76 -9.24 -16.03
N SER A 40 -4.55 -9.82 -15.96
CA SER A 40 -4.26 -11.14 -16.56
C SER A 40 -3.09 -11.83 -15.87
N PRO A 41 -3.01 -13.20 -15.89
CA PRO A 41 -1.91 -13.94 -15.28
C PRO A 41 -0.52 -13.53 -15.79
N VAL A 42 -0.38 -13.19 -17.06
CA VAL A 42 0.89 -12.73 -17.66
C VAL A 42 1.29 -11.36 -17.13
N ARG A 43 0.34 -10.44 -17.01
CA ARG A 43 0.63 -9.12 -16.38
C ARG A 43 0.96 -9.28 -14.91
N GLY A 44 0.24 -10.17 -14.20
CA GLY A 44 0.57 -10.53 -12.82
C GLY A 44 1.98 -11.10 -12.69
N LEU A 45 2.41 -11.95 -13.61
CA LEU A 45 3.77 -12.50 -13.64
C LEU A 45 4.83 -11.40 -13.80
N LEU A 46 4.67 -10.50 -14.76
CA LEU A 46 5.59 -9.38 -14.94
C LEU A 46 5.62 -8.48 -13.70
N LEU A 47 4.46 -8.22 -13.11
CA LEU A 47 4.33 -7.45 -11.89
C LEU A 47 5.07 -8.10 -10.72
N GLY A 48 4.80 -9.39 -10.45
CA GLY A 48 5.48 -10.14 -9.38
C GLY A 48 6.99 -10.18 -9.56
N MET A 49 7.46 -10.35 -10.80
CA MET A 49 8.89 -10.33 -11.14
C MET A 49 9.52 -8.98 -10.84
N VAL A 50 8.92 -7.88 -11.30
CA VAL A 50 9.45 -6.53 -11.08
C VAL A 50 9.43 -6.16 -9.59
N ILE A 51 8.31 -6.39 -8.90
CA ILE A 51 8.19 -6.10 -7.47
C ILE A 51 9.26 -6.85 -6.68
N THR A 52 9.40 -8.15 -6.90
CA THR A 52 10.37 -8.97 -6.17
C THR A 52 11.81 -8.57 -6.49
N ALA A 53 12.11 -8.26 -7.75
CA ALA A 53 13.44 -7.78 -8.14
C ALA A 53 13.79 -6.43 -7.48
N VAL A 54 12.80 -5.55 -7.28
CA VAL A 54 12.98 -4.24 -6.62
C VAL A 54 13.03 -4.40 -5.11
N ILE A 55 12.06 -5.09 -4.50
CA ILE A 55 12.00 -5.27 -3.03
C ILE A 55 13.07 -6.26 -2.54
N GLN A 56 13.61 -7.11 -3.42
CA GLN A 56 14.58 -8.18 -3.11
C GLN A 56 14.03 -9.24 -2.13
N SER A 57 12.69 -9.38 -2.07
CA SER A 57 12.00 -10.32 -1.19
C SER A 57 10.78 -10.94 -1.86
N SER A 58 10.88 -12.20 -2.27
CA SER A 58 9.73 -12.98 -2.74
C SER A 58 8.74 -13.31 -1.61
N GLY A 59 9.25 -13.46 -0.37
CA GLY A 59 8.41 -13.65 0.80
C GLY A 59 7.45 -12.47 1.01
N ALA A 60 7.97 -11.23 1.01
CA ALA A 60 7.16 -10.03 1.11
C ALA A 60 6.15 -9.92 -0.05
N THR A 61 6.58 -10.18 -1.29
CA THR A 61 5.69 -10.13 -2.46
C THR A 61 4.56 -11.16 -2.38
N THR A 62 4.83 -12.37 -1.91
CA THR A 62 3.80 -13.42 -1.78
C THR A 62 2.87 -13.17 -0.61
N VAL A 63 3.37 -12.67 0.54
CA VAL A 63 2.55 -12.23 1.69
C VAL A 63 1.62 -11.10 1.28
N MET A 64 2.12 -10.13 0.50
CA MET A 64 1.32 -9.05 -0.06
C MET A 64 0.23 -9.59 -1.00
N ALA A 65 0.53 -10.55 -1.88
CA ALA A 65 -0.47 -11.20 -2.73
C ALA A 65 -1.56 -11.91 -1.90
N VAL A 66 -1.18 -12.60 -0.82
CA VAL A 66 -2.12 -13.20 0.16
C VAL A 66 -2.99 -12.13 0.81
N GLY A 67 -2.41 -11.00 1.22
CA GLY A 67 -3.13 -9.87 1.80
C GLY A 67 -4.12 -9.23 0.82
N PHE A 68 -3.73 -9.04 -0.44
CA PHE A 68 -4.64 -8.50 -1.47
C PHE A 68 -5.80 -9.43 -1.78
N VAL A 69 -5.58 -10.73 -1.81
CA VAL A 69 -6.66 -11.71 -1.99
C VAL A 69 -7.57 -11.73 -0.75
N ASN A 70 -7.01 -11.60 0.45
CA ASN A 70 -7.77 -11.55 1.69
C ASN A 70 -8.68 -10.31 1.78
N SER A 71 -8.19 -9.17 1.31
CA SER A 71 -8.95 -7.90 1.27
C SER A 71 -9.85 -7.74 0.03
N GLY A 72 -9.94 -8.77 -0.83
CA GLY A 72 -10.76 -8.72 -2.06
C GLY A 72 -10.23 -7.82 -3.16
N LEU A 73 -8.99 -7.28 -3.02
CA LEU A 73 -8.36 -6.43 -4.05
C LEU A 73 -7.83 -7.21 -5.24
N MET A 74 -7.61 -8.50 -5.06
CA MET A 74 -7.07 -9.40 -6.07
C MET A 74 -7.83 -10.72 -6.02
N GLU A 75 -8.16 -11.25 -7.16
CA GLU A 75 -8.73 -12.59 -7.27
C GLU A 75 -7.64 -13.67 -7.23
N LEU A 76 -8.01 -14.89 -6.80
CA LEU A 76 -7.07 -16.00 -6.70
C LEU A 76 -6.31 -16.26 -8.01
N HIS A 77 -7.01 -16.24 -9.15
CA HIS A 77 -6.39 -16.49 -10.46
C HIS A 77 -5.35 -15.41 -10.86
N GLN A 78 -5.52 -14.17 -10.40
CA GLN A 78 -4.57 -13.08 -10.63
C GLN A 78 -3.31 -13.25 -9.77
N ALA A 79 -3.50 -13.66 -8.50
CA ALA A 79 -2.40 -13.90 -7.57
C ALA A 79 -1.45 -15.01 -8.04
N ILE A 80 -1.95 -16.02 -8.78
CA ILE A 80 -1.12 -17.08 -9.36
C ILE A 80 0.00 -16.51 -10.22
N GLY A 81 -0.32 -15.56 -11.12
CA GLY A 81 0.68 -14.89 -11.95
C GLY A 81 1.73 -14.15 -11.11
N VAL A 82 1.30 -13.39 -10.10
CA VAL A 82 2.20 -12.64 -9.20
C VAL A 82 3.16 -13.59 -8.47
N ILE A 83 2.67 -14.73 -7.96
CA ILE A 83 3.48 -15.73 -7.28
C ILE A 83 4.54 -16.32 -8.22
N MET A 84 4.14 -16.71 -9.44
CA MET A 84 5.08 -17.22 -10.45
C MET A 84 6.16 -16.18 -10.80
N GLY A 85 5.76 -14.93 -10.96
CA GLY A 85 6.67 -13.81 -11.22
C GLY A 85 7.63 -13.55 -10.05
N ALA A 86 7.15 -13.62 -8.82
CA ALA A 86 7.98 -13.44 -7.62
C ALA A 86 9.11 -14.46 -7.54
N ASN A 87 8.86 -15.71 -7.91
CA ASN A 87 9.90 -16.75 -7.95
C ASN A 87 10.99 -16.42 -8.98
N ILE A 88 10.62 -15.92 -10.18
CA ILE A 88 11.61 -15.47 -11.18
C ILE A 88 12.36 -14.23 -10.66
N GLY A 89 11.67 -13.25 -10.07
CA GLY A 89 12.26 -12.03 -9.54
C GLY A 89 13.35 -12.26 -8.49
N THR A 90 13.20 -13.33 -7.69
CA THR A 90 14.20 -13.74 -6.69
C THR A 90 15.56 -14.06 -7.30
N THR A 91 15.60 -14.53 -8.54
CA THR A 91 16.86 -14.90 -9.19
C THR A 91 17.77 -13.72 -9.41
N VAL A 92 17.25 -12.49 -9.48
CA VAL A 92 18.04 -11.26 -9.61
C VAL A 92 19.02 -11.12 -8.46
N THR A 93 18.62 -11.45 -7.23
CA THR A 93 19.53 -11.45 -6.07
C THR A 93 20.67 -12.47 -6.25
N GLY A 94 20.34 -13.68 -6.72
CA GLY A 94 21.34 -14.70 -7.01
C GLY A 94 22.39 -14.23 -8.04
N TRP A 95 21.97 -13.48 -9.06
CA TRP A 95 22.86 -12.88 -10.05
C TRP A 95 23.74 -11.78 -9.45
N LEU A 96 23.18 -10.89 -8.63
CA LEU A 96 23.96 -9.86 -7.93
C LEU A 96 25.06 -10.48 -7.06
N LEU A 97 24.72 -11.53 -6.32
CA LEU A 97 25.68 -12.24 -5.47
C LEU A 97 26.71 -13.02 -6.29
N SER A 98 26.32 -13.56 -7.45
CA SER A 98 27.24 -14.36 -8.29
C SER A 98 28.41 -13.55 -8.85
N LEU A 99 28.22 -12.23 -9.00
CA LEU A 99 29.30 -11.34 -9.45
C LEU A 99 30.50 -11.31 -8.48
N SER A 100 30.30 -11.64 -7.20
CA SER A 100 31.38 -11.74 -6.20
C SER A 100 32.38 -12.86 -6.49
N GLY A 101 31.97 -13.87 -7.24
CA GLY A 101 32.81 -14.99 -7.65
C GLY A 101 33.56 -14.77 -8.98
N LEU A 102 33.56 -13.56 -9.53
CA LEU A 102 34.32 -13.24 -10.71
C LEU A 102 35.82 -13.18 -10.37
N GLU A 103 36.61 -14.11 -10.93
CA GLU A 103 38.05 -14.17 -10.82
C GLU A 103 38.68 -13.88 -12.17
N GLY A 104 39.73 -13.04 -12.21
CA GLY A 104 40.48 -12.74 -13.40
C GLY A 104 41.43 -11.55 -13.23
N ASP A 105 42.56 -11.60 -13.92
CA ASP A 105 43.62 -10.59 -13.84
C ASP A 105 43.34 -9.33 -14.65
N SER A 106 42.32 -9.32 -15.50
CA SER A 106 41.97 -8.16 -16.30
C SER A 106 41.31 -7.08 -15.46
N PHE A 107 41.70 -5.82 -15.63
CA PHE A 107 41.11 -4.66 -14.95
C PHE A 107 39.59 -4.60 -15.11
N ALA A 108 39.05 -4.98 -16.27
CA ALA A 108 37.61 -5.00 -16.53
C ALA A 108 36.88 -6.04 -15.65
N ILE A 109 37.48 -7.23 -15.43
CA ILE A 109 36.87 -8.27 -14.57
C ILE A 109 36.94 -7.84 -13.11
N GLN A 110 38.07 -7.25 -12.68
CA GLN A 110 38.20 -6.73 -11.31
C GLN A 110 37.20 -5.60 -11.03
N MET A 111 36.91 -4.75 -12.02
CA MET A 111 35.90 -3.70 -11.93
C MET A 111 34.46 -4.24 -11.89
N LEU A 112 34.21 -5.40 -12.46
CA LEU A 112 32.89 -6.05 -12.38
C LEU A 112 32.69 -6.80 -11.06
N ASN A 113 33.75 -7.13 -10.33
CA ASN A 113 33.63 -7.82 -9.04
C ASN A 113 33.20 -6.84 -7.94
N PRO A 114 32.00 -7.06 -7.33
CA PRO A 114 31.47 -6.17 -6.28
C PRO A 114 32.38 -6.04 -5.06
N ASN A 115 33.19 -7.05 -4.75
CA ASN A 115 34.11 -6.99 -3.61
C ASN A 115 35.16 -5.88 -3.75
N ALA A 116 35.46 -5.45 -4.97
CA ALA A 116 36.45 -4.38 -5.22
C ALA A 116 35.88 -2.99 -4.89
N TRP A 117 34.61 -2.73 -5.21
CA TRP A 117 34.02 -1.40 -5.07
C TRP A 117 32.95 -1.30 -3.97
N ALA A 118 32.46 -2.42 -3.41
CA ALA A 118 31.51 -2.39 -2.30
C ALA A 118 32.01 -1.57 -1.10
N PRO A 119 33.29 -1.64 -0.66
CA PRO A 119 33.80 -0.77 0.40
C PRO A 119 33.72 0.72 0.07
N ILE A 120 33.95 1.08 -1.20
CA ILE A 120 33.87 2.47 -1.67
C ILE A 120 32.41 2.93 -1.63
N LEU A 121 31.49 2.09 -2.09
CA LEU A 121 30.06 2.38 -1.96
C LEU A 121 29.64 2.52 -0.49
N GLY A 122 30.12 1.65 0.39
CA GLY A 122 29.86 1.76 1.82
C GLY A 122 30.33 3.08 2.41
N PHE A 123 31.55 3.51 2.02
CA PHE A 123 32.11 4.80 2.45
C PHE A 123 31.26 5.98 1.95
N ILE A 124 30.95 6.03 0.66
CA ILE A 124 30.07 7.07 0.10
C ILE A 124 28.68 7.00 0.72
N GLY A 125 28.15 5.79 0.85
CA GLY A 125 26.82 5.52 1.38
C GLY A 125 26.63 6.03 2.82
N ILE A 126 27.65 5.85 3.68
CA ILE A 126 27.56 6.34 5.07
C ILE A 126 27.50 7.86 5.13
N PHE A 127 28.24 8.57 4.27
CA PHE A 127 28.17 10.03 4.20
C PHE A 127 26.80 10.49 3.69
N LEU A 128 26.26 9.86 2.64
CA LEU A 128 24.92 10.17 2.14
C LEU A 128 23.85 9.89 3.20
N TYR A 129 24.02 8.85 3.99
CA TYR A 129 23.13 8.52 5.10
C TYR A 129 23.23 9.53 6.25
N MET A 130 24.44 9.90 6.65
CA MET A 130 24.66 10.81 7.79
C MET A 130 24.37 12.28 7.46
N LEU A 131 24.66 12.73 6.23
CA LEU A 131 24.43 14.11 5.79
C LEU A 131 23.01 14.32 5.27
N GLY A 132 22.33 13.26 4.82
CA GLY A 132 20.92 13.30 4.45
C GLY A 132 20.02 13.41 5.69
N LYS A 133 18.96 14.20 5.62
CA LYS A 133 17.91 14.13 6.64
C LYS A 133 17.25 12.76 6.58
N ASP A 134 16.87 12.20 7.72
CA ASP A 134 16.41 10.79 7.89
C ASP A 134 15.31 10.32 6.92
N LYS A 135 14.62 11.22 6.27
CA LYS A 135 13.52 10.93 5.33
C LYS A 135 13.80 11.40 3.89
N ASP A 136 15.02 11.84 3.59
CA ASP A 136 15.39 12.30 2.26
C ASP A 136 15.80 11.13 1.34
N ARG A 137 15.58 11.30 0.04
CA ARG A 137 15.98 10.32 -0.99
C ARG A 137 17.47 9.99 -0.95
N SER A 138 18.32 10.96 -0.59
CA SER A 138 19.76 10.78 -0.41
C SER A 138 20.09 9.80 0.73
N SER A 139 19.39 9.90 1.86
CA SER A 139 19.51 8.96 2.98
C SER A 139 19.08 7.55 2.59
N GLY A 140 17.99 7.41 1.80
CA GLY A 140 17.55 6.12 1.26
C GLY A 140 18.60 5.46 0.36
N VAL A 141 19.18 6.21 -0.58
CA VAL A 141 20.28 5.74 -1.45
C VAL A 141 21.51 5.37 -0.61
N GLY A 142 21.84 6.18 0.40
CA GLY A 142 22.94 5.89 1.34
C GLY A 142 22.75 4.56 2.06
N LYS A 143 21.54 4.27 2.56
CA LYS A 143 21.19 2.99 3.21
C LYS A 143 21.33 1.80 2.25
N ILE A 144 20.91 1.94 0.98
CA ILE A 144 21.09 0.91 -0.05
C ILE A 144 22.58 0.60 -0.25
N MET A 145 23.41 1.63 -0.40
CA MET A 145 24.85 1.49 -0.63
C MET A 145 25.56 0.85 0.57
N VAL A 146 25.24 1.27 1.80
CA VAL A 146 25.77 0.68 3.04
C VAL A 146 25.30 -0.77 3.17
N GLY A 147 24.01 -1.04 2.97
CA GLY A 147 23.44 -2.39 3.03
C GLY A 147 24.13 -3.34 2.06
N PHE A 148 24.35 -2.91 0.82
CA PHE A 148 25.07 -3.67 -0.18
C PHE A 148 26.53 -3.94 0.23
N SER A 149 27.23 -2.93 0.77
CA SER A 149 28.60 -3.08 1.25
C SER A 149 28.72 -4.09 2.40
N VAL A 150 27.83 -4.00 3.38
CA VAL A 150 27.77 -4.93 4.52
C VAL A 150 27.42 -6.34 4.07
N LEU A 151 26.51 -6.48 3.12
CA LEU A 151 26.13 -7.77 2.52
C LEU A 151 27.35 -8.43 1.84
N MET A 152 28.10 -7.69 1.02
CA MET A 152 29.30 -8.20 0.35
C MET A 152 30.41 -8.56 1.35
N ALA A 153 30.61 -7.73 2.37
CA ALA A 153 31.55 -8.03 3.47
C ALA A 153 31.17 -9.31 4.21
N GLY A 154 29.87 -9.49 4.50
CA GLY A 154 29.34 -10.70 5.12
C GLY A 154 29.56 -11.94 4.26
N MET A 155 29.30 -11.86 2.95
CA MET A 155 29.52 -12.95 2.01
C MET A 155 30.99 -13.33 1.92
N ASN A 156 31.88 -12.37 1.81
CA ASN A 156 33.34 -12.60 1.79
C ASN A 156 33.82 -13.23 3.11
N THR A 157 33.34 -12.73 4.25
CA THR A 157 33.64 -13.30 5.57
C THR A 157 33.16 -14.75 5.71
N MET A 158 31.96 -15.07 5.20
CA MET A 158 31.47 -16.45 5.15
C MET A 158 32.37 -17.35 4.31
N SER A 159 32.67 -16.95 3.07
CA SER A 159 33.51 -17.71 2.16
C SER A 159 34.88 -17.99 2.78
N THR A 160 35.51 -16.99 3.37
CA THR A 160 36.82 -17.13 4.04
C THR A 160 36.72 -18.05 5.26
N ALA A 161 35.66 -17.93 6.06
CA ALA A 161 35.48 -18.77 7.25
C ALA A 161 35.16 -20.24 6.91
N MET A 162 34.57 -20.48 5.73
CA MET A 162 34.23 -21.83 5.26
C MET A 162 35.39 -22.51 4.53
N SER A 163 36.32 -21.77 3.96
CA SER A 163 37.44 -22.34 3.22
C SER A 163 38.20 -23.46 3.95
N PRO A 164 38.52 -23.35 5.26
CA PRO A 164 39.20 -24.44 6.00
C PRO A 164 38.35 -25.71 6.13
N LEU A 165 37.02 -25.63 5.97
CA LEU A 165 36.13 -26.79 6.03
C LEU A 165 36.27 -27.71 4.81
N ALA A 166 36.88 -27.21 3.72
CA ALA A 166 37.14 -27.98 2.51
C ALA A 166 38.01 -29.22 2.80
N ASP A 167 38.90 -29.14 3.79
CA ASP A 167 39.83 -30.22 4.17
C ASP A 167 39.24 -31.19 5.20
N GLU A 168 38.03 -30.90 5.70
CA GLU A 168 37.38 -31.70 6.75
C GLU A 168 36.55 -32.85 6.14
N PRO A 169 36.90 -34.15 6.40
CA PRO A 169 36.22 -35.30 5.81
C PRO A 169 34.73 -35.36 6.12
N TRP A 170 34.31 -34.95 7.32
CA TRP A 170 32.91 -34.97 7.71
C TRP A 170 32.07 -33.97 6.89
N PHE A 171 32.66 -32.83 6.57
CA PHE A 171 32.01 -31.78 5.79
C PHE A 171 31.84 -32.20 4.31
N MET A 172 32.90 -32.78 3.73
CA MET A 172 32.82 -33.34 2.38
C MET A 172 31.79 -34.47 2.28
N ASN A 173 31.75 -35.36 3.26
CA ASN A 173 30.78 -36.46 3.30
C ASN A 173 29.32 -35.96 3.46
N LEU A 174 29.11 -34.84 4.16
CA LEU A 174 27.79 -34.20 4.25
C LEU A 174 27.30 -33.77 2.87
N PHE A 175 28.13 -33.11 2.09
CA PHE A 175 27.76 -32.67 0.71
C PHE A 175 27.64 -33.85 -0.27
N LEU A 176 28.41 -34.90 -0.08
CA LEU A 176 28.24 -36.18 -0.82
C LEU A 176 26.85 -36.79 -0.56
N SER A 177 26.36 -36.71 0.68
CA SER A 177 25.03 -37.19 1.01
C SER A 177 23.93 -36.39 0.29
N PHE A 178 24.13 -35.10 0.04
CA PHE A 178 23.19 -34.23 -0.70
C PHE A 178 23.15 -34.51 -2.21
N LYS A 179 24.02 -35.36 -2.75
CA LYS A 179 23.84 -35.90 -4.12
C LYS A 179 22.58 -36.78 -4.23
N ASN A 180 22.07 -37.30 -3.09
CA ASN A 180 20.74 -37.87 -3.07
C ASN A 180 19.70 -36.76 -3.23
N PRO A 181 18.86 -36.78 -4.29
CA PRO A 181 17.93 -35.69 -4.58
C PRO A 181 16.99 -35.34 -3.42
N VAL A 182 16.51 -36.37 -2.71
CA VAL A 182 15.58 -36.19 -1.59
C VAL A 182 16.25 -35.47 -0.42
N LEU A 183 17.48 -35.88 -0.07
CA LEU A 183 18.23 -35.24 1.01
C LEU A 183 18.65 -33.82 0.66
N GLY A 184 19.05 -33.57 -0.60
CA GLY A 184 19.37 -32.25 -1.08
C GLY A 184 18.16 -31.30 -1.03
N VAL A 185 17.00 -31.75 -1.50
CA VAL A 185 15.75 -30.97 -1.43
C VAL A 185 15.36 -30.70 0.02
N LEU A 186 15.42 -31.69 0.90
CA LEU A 186 15.11 -31.48 2.32
C LEU A 186 16.07 -30.48 2.98
N ALA A 187 17.36 -30.60 2.71
CA ALA A 187 18.36 -29.67 3.27
C ALA A 187 18.08 -28.22 2.83
N GLY A 188 17.83 -27.99 1.53
CA GLY A 188 17.47 -26.68 1.00
C GLY A 188 16.15 -26.15 1.57
N ALA A 189 15.13 -27.01 1.68
CA ALA A 189 13.82 -26.63 2.19
C ALA A 189 13.90 -26.24 3.69
N VAL A 190 14.56 -27.03 4.51
CA VAL A 190 14.72 -26.75 5.94
C VAL A 190 15.52 -25.47 6.16
N LEU A 191 16.66 -25.31 5.44
CA LEU A 191 17.48 -24.11 5.56
C LEU A 191 16.67 -22.86 5.24
N THR A 192 15.94 -22.86 4.13
CA THR A 192 15.15 -21.69 3.73
C THR A 192 13.93 -21.46 4.64
N ALA A 193 13.27 -22.52 5.10
CA ALA A 193 12.15 -22.40 6.04
C ALA A 193 12.58 -21.77 7.37
N VAL A 194 13.77 -22.10 7.86
CA VAL A 194 14.35 -21.50 9.09
C VAL A 194 14.75 -20.04 8.87
N LEU A 195 15.43 -19.75 7.75
CA LEU A 195 15.87 -18.40 7.42
C LEU A 195 14.72 -17.50 6.95
N GLN A 196 13.62 -18.09 6.49
CA GLN A 196 12.48 -17.39 5.85
C GLN A 196 12.87 -16.49 4.67
N SER A 197 14.02 -16.78 4.05
CA SER A 197 14.58 -16.03 2.93
C SER A 197 15.32 -16.95 1.97
N SER A 198 14.76 -17.12 0.76
CA SER A 198 15.43 -17.89 -0.29
C SER A 198 16.67 -17.19 -0.83
N SER A 199 16.65 -15.86 -0.92
CA SER A 199 17.83 -15.09 -1.34
C SER A 199 18.99 -15.29 -0.37
N ALA A 200 18.72 -15.29 0.94
CA ALA A 200 19.74 -15.59 1.96
C ALA A 200 20.26 -17.02 1.85
N SER A 201 19.36 -17.98 1.66
CA SER A 201 19.72 -19.39 1.52
C SER A 201 20.59 -19.65 0.28
N VAL A 202 20.24 -19.01 -0.86
CA VAL A 202 21.05 -19.07 -2.09
C VAL A 202 22.41 -18.43 -1.88
N GLY A 203 22.47 -17.27 -1.21
CA GLY A 203 23.75 -16.61 -0.90
C GLY A 203 24.68 -17.46 -0.03
N ILE A 204 24.13 -18.16 0.98
CA ILE A 204 24.90 -19.12 1.79
C ILE A 204 25.41 -20.28 0.91
N LEU A 205 24.58 -20.82 0.01
CA LEU A 205 25.00 -21.87 -0.91
C LEU A 205 26.11 -21.38 -1.85
N GLN A 206 26.01 -20.14 -2.36
CA GLN A 206 27.05 -19.51 -3.17
C GLN A 206 28.35 -19.31 -2.37
N ALA A 207 28.29 -18.88 -1.12
CA ALA A 207 29.47 -18.78 -0.26
C ALA A 207 30.14 -20.14 -0.03
N LEU A 208 29.34 -21.21 0.11
CA LEU A 208 29.84 -22.58 0.26
C LEU A 208 30.59 -23.11 -0.99
N THR A 209 30.34 -22.55 -2.18
CA THR A 209 31.07 -22.97 -3.39
C THR A 209 32.57 -22.71 -3.28
N SER A 210 32.99 -21.74 -2.48
CA SER A 210 34.41 -21.44 -2.23
C SER A 210 35.16 -22.60 -1.57
N THR A 211 34.45 -23.54 -0.93
CA THR A 211 35.07 -24.74 -0.32
C THR A 211 35.42 -25.82 -1.35
N GLY A 212 34.90 -25.73 -2.57
CA GLY A 212 35.03 -26.82 -3.56
C GLY A 212 34.22 -28.09 -3.24
N ALA A 213 33.53 -28.15 -2.08
CA ALA A 213 32.74 -29.30 -1.67
C ALA A 213 31.39 -29.42 -2.39
N VAL A 214 30.86 -28.31 -2.88
CA VAL A 214 29.55 -28.24 -3.52
C VAL A 214 29.67 -28.58 -5.00
N THR A 215 29.20 -29.76 -5.40
CA THR A 215 29.09 -30.14 -6.82
C THR A 215 27.73 -29.77 -7.37
N TYR A 216 27.57 -29.68 -8.71
CA TYR A 216 26.25 -29.48 -9.32
C TYR A 216 25.26 -30.58 -8.96
N ALA A 217 25.74 -31.81 -8.78
CA ALA A 217 24.93 -32.93 -8.30
C ALA A 217 24.23 -32.66 -6.95
N ALA A 218 24.90 -31.92 -6.06
CA ALA A 218 24.33 -31.53 -4.75
C ALA A 218 23.61 -30.17 -4.84
N ALA A 219 24.13 -29.20 -5.59
CA ALA A 219 23.57 -27.87 -5.68
C ALA A 219 22.15 -27.87 -6.28
N VAL A 220 21.93 -28.63 -7.36
CA VAL A 220 20.64 -28.66 -8.07
C VAL A 220 19.48 -29.03 -7.14
N PRO A 221 19.48 -30.16 -6.42
CA PRO A 221 18.37 -30.49 -5.52
C PRO A 221 18.27 -29.53 -4.32
N ILE A 222 19.39 -29.00 -3.80
CA ILE A 222 19.36 -28.01 -2.71
C ILE A 222 18.63 -26.74 -3.17
N ILE A 223 18.92 -26.21 -4.36
CA ILE A 223 18.25 -25.01 -4.91
C ILE A 223 16.74 -25.23 -5.04
N MET A 224 16.31 -26.40 -5.50
CA MET A 224 14.88 -26.72 -5.58
C MET A 224 14.22 -26.78 -4.21
N GLY A 225 14.91 -27.36 -3.24
CA GLY A 225 14.48 -27.35 -1.84
C GLY A 225 14.35 -25.93 -1.29
N GLN A 226 15.30 -25.05 -1.60
CA GLN A 226 15.25 -23.64 -1.18
C GLN A 226 13.97 -22.93 -1.66
N ASN A 227 13.53 -23.21 -2.88
CA ASN A 227 12.28 -22.65 -3.42
C ASN A 227 11.05 -23.23 -2.69
N ILE A 228 11.03 -24.51 -2.33
CA ILE A 228 9.97 -25.09 -1.50
C ILE A 228 9.96 -24.43 -0.11
N GLY A 229 11.12 -24.28 0.53
CA GLY A 229 11.23 -23.67 1.86
C GLY A 229 10.67 -22.24 1.93
N THR A 230 10.77 -21.48 0.85
CA THR A 230 10.20 -20.12 0.77
C THR A 230 8.68 -20.09 0.98
N THR A 231 7.98 -21.16 0.63
CA THR A 231 6.50 -21.21 0.72
C THR A 231 5.99 -21.18 2.15
N VAL A 232 6.82 -21.55 3.12
CA VAL A 232 6.49 -21.54 4.55
C VAL A 232 6.06 -20.16 5.03
N THR A 233 6.71 -19.09 4.52
CA THR A 233 6.36 -17.71 4.86
C THR A 233 4.92 -17.36 4.44
N ALA A 234 4.53 -17.73 3.22
CA ALA A 234 3.17 -17.52 2.72
C ALA A 234 2.14 -18.37 3.48
N LEU A 235 2.47 -19.62 3.82
CA LEU A 235 1.59 -20.51 4.59
C LEU A 235 1.34 -19.96 6.00
N ILE A 236 2.39 -19.52 6.71
CA ILE A 236 2.26 -18.90 8.04
C ILE A 236 1.42 -17.63 7.94
N SER A 237 1.70 -16.78 6.97
CA SER A 237 0.95 -15.54 6.76
C SER A 237 -0.53 -15.80 6.44
N SER A 238 -0.89 -16.90 5.80
CA SER A 238 -2.28 -17.24 5.48
C SER A 238 -3.08 -17.77 6.67
N ALA A 239 -2.45 -18.02 7.81
CA ALA A 239 -3.15 -18.46 9.02
C ALA A 239 -4.17 -17.37 9.46
N GLY A 240 -5.41 -17.78 9.73
CA GLY A 240 -6.49 -16.84 10.06
C GLY A 240 -7.06 -16.01 8.88
N ALA A 241 -6.54 -16.19 7.66
CA ALA A 241 -7.06 -15.53 6.47
C ALA A 241 -8.33 -16.22 5.92
N ASN A 242 -9.02 -15.52 5.01
CA ASN A 242 -10.13 -16.09 4.26
C ASN A 242 -9.67 -17.27 3.37
N LYS A 243 -10.62 -18.01 2.80
CA LYS A 243 -10.33 -19.22 2.02
C LYS A 243 -9.46 -18.94 0.80
N ASN A 244 -9.73 -17.86 0.07
CA ASN A 244 -8.99 -17.53 -1.14
C ASN A 244 -7.55 -17.11 -0.84
N ALA A 245 -7.32 -16.42 0.25
CA ALA A 245 -5.98 -16.09 0.74
C ALA A 245 -5.19 -17.34 1.15
N LYS A 246 -5.82 -18.30 1.84
CA LYS A 246 -5.22 -19.62 2.12
C LYS A 246 -4.92 -20.38 0.83
N ARG A 247 -5.85 -20.41 -0.13
CA ARG A 247 -5.65 -21.00 -1.46
C ARG A 247 -4.44 -20.39 -2.17
N THR A 248 -4.25 -19.08 -2.05
CA THR A 248 -3.10 -18.36 -2.60
C THR A 248 -1.77 -18.90 -2.05
N ALA A 249 -1.68 -19.13 -0.74
CA ALA A 249 -0.49 -19.73 -0.12
C ALA A 249 -0.26 -21.19 -0.58
N PHE A 250 -1.34 -21.99 -0.73
CA PHE A 250 -1.23 -23.33 -1.27
C PHE A 250 -0.84 -23.36 -2.75
N VAL A 251 -1.27 -22.41 -3.56
CA VAL A 251 -0.79 -22.25 -4.94
C VAL A 251 0.73 -22.08 -4.97
N HIS A 252 1.29 -21.25 -4.09
CA HIS A 252 2.73 -21.07 -3.98
C HIS A 252 3.45 -22.39 -3.64
N LEU A 253 2.89 -23.15 -2.70
CA LEU A 253 3.42 -24.48 -2.34
C LEU A 253 3.38 -25.44 -3.52
N TYR A 254 2.22 -25.57 -4.19
CA TYR A 254 2.05 -26.50 -5.32
C TYR A 254 2.91 -26.13 -6.52
N PHE A 255 3.05 -24.86 -6.81
CA PHE A 255 3.94 -24.37 -7.86
C PHE A 255 5.37 -24.87 -7.63
N ASN A 256 5.91 -24.70 -6.42
CA ASN A 256 7.28 -25.12 -6.10
C ASN A 256 7.42 -26.63 -5.97
N LEU A 257 6.44 -27.35 -5.40
CA LEU A 257 6.47 -28.81 -5.30
C LEU A 257 6.40 -29.50 -6.68
N ILE A 258 5.43 -29.10 -7.51
CA ILE A 258 5.25 -29.68 -8.85
C ILE A 258 6.45 -29.29 -9.72
N GLY A 259 6.88 -28.02 -9.65
CA GLY A 259 8.06 -27.54 -10.36
C GLY A 259 9.31 -28.32 -10.00
N THR A 260 9.55 -28.58 -8.71
CA THR A 260 10.67 -29.39 -8.23
C THR A 260 10.60 -30.81 -8.78
N LEU A 261 9.43 -31.46 -8.70
CA LEU A 261 9.25 -32.81 -9.21
C LEU A 261 9.52 -32.91 -10.69
N VAL A 262 8.90 -32.02 -11.48
CA VAL A 262 9.05 -31.99 -12.95
C VAL A 262 10.49 -31.71 -13.35
N PHE A 263 11.11 -30.73 -12.71
CA PHE A 263 12.48 -30.34 -13.04
C PHE A 263 13.50 -31.42 -12.65
N LEU A 264 13.38 -32.04 -11.46
CA LEU A 264 14.26 -33.14 -11.07
C LEU A 264 14.11 -34.33 -11.99
N CYS A 265 12.87 -34.75 -12.33
CA CYS A 265 12.65 -35.82 -13.29
C CYS A 265 13.27 -35.49 -14.66
N GLY A 266 13.09 -34.25 -15.15
CA GLY A 266 13.68 -33.79 -16.38
C GLY A 266 15.22 -33.73 -16.33
N PHE A 267 15.77 -33.16 -15.26
CA PHE A 267 17.23 -33.02 -15.09
C PHE A 267 17.93 -34.40 -15.00
N TYR A 268 17.46 -35.29 -14.13
CA TYR A 268 18.04 -36.61 -13.99
C TYR A 268 17.78 -37.51 -15.21
N GLY A 269 16.59 -37.40 -15.83
CA GLY A 269 16.27 -38.09 -17.08
C GLY A 269 17.17 -37.68 -18.22
N LEU A 270 17.38 -36.37 -18.40
CA LEU A 270 18.32 -35.85 -19.40
C LEU A 270 19.78 -36.20 -19.08
N HIS A 271 20.16 -36.15 -17.79
CA HIS A 271 21.50 -36.60 -17.38
C HIS A 271 21.74 -38.06 -17.72
N ALA A 272 20.76 -38.94 -17.48
CA ALA A 272 20.85 -40.35 -17.80
C ALA A 272 21.00 -40.61 -19.32
N LEU A 273 20.39 -39.74 -20.15
CA LEU A 273 20.44 -39.87 -21.60
C LEU A 273 21.69 -39.23 -22.22
N LEU A 274 22.08 -38.04 -21.75
CA LEU A 274 23.10 -37.20 -22.36
C LEU A 274 24.46 -37.23 -21.62
N GLY A 275 24.48 -37.72 -20.37
CA GLY A 275 25.70 -37.79 -19.56
C GLY A 275 26.33 -36.44 -19.31
N PHE A 276 25.64 -35.53 -18.59
CA PHE A 276 26.15 -34.17 -18.32
C PHE A 276 27.54 -34.21 -17.71
N SER A 277 28.55 -33.68 -18.39
CA SER A 277 29.95 -33.64 -17.93
C SER A 277 30.09 -32.84 -16.64
N PHE A 278 29.36 -31.72 -16.53
CA PHE A 278 29.40 -30.83 -15.37
C PHE A 278 28.76 -31.41 -14.10
N TYR A 279 28.01 -32.51 -14.16
CA TYR A 279 27.25 -33.06 -13.05
C TYR A 279 28.07 -33.26 -11.76
N ASN A 280 29.26 -33.79 -11.89
CA ASN A 280 30.18 -34.02 -10.78
C ASN A 280 31.22 -32.89 -10.59
N GLU A 281 31.19 -31.86 -11.44
CA GLU A 281 32.09 -30.72 -11.29
C GLU A 281 31.68 -29.84 -10.11
N THR A 282 32.64 -29.12 -9.55
CA THR A 282 32.41 -28.14 -8.49
C THR A 282 31.57 -27.01 -9.02
N ALA A 283 30.46 -26.74 -8.35
CA ALA A 283 29.61 -25.61 -8.66
C ALA A 283 30.30 -24.31 -8.29
N ASN A 284 30.08 -23.27 -9.09
CA ASN A 284 30.52 -21.92 -8.80
C ASN A 284 29.30 -21.01 -8.58
N THR A 285 29.54 -19.79 -8.13
CA THR A 285 28.49 -18.81 -7.81
C THR A 285 27.58 -18.51 -9.01
N PHE A 286 28.17 -18.41 -10.22
CA PHE A 286 27.45 -18.22 -11.49
C PHE A 286 26.57 -19.42 -11.83
N GLY A 287 27.11 -20.62 -11.72
CA GLY A 287 26.38 -21.87 -11.99
C GLY A 287 25.16 -22.01 -11.09
N ILE A 288 25.27 -21.64 -9.82
CA ILE A 288 24.13 -21.61 -8.90
C ILE A 288 23.06 -20.61 -9.37
N ALA A 289 23.45 -19.38 -9.75
CA ALA A 289 22.51 -18.39 -10.26
C ALA A 289 21.83 -18.87 -11.57
N ILE A 290 22.57 -19.51 -12.48
CA ILE A 290 22.04 -20.09 -13.72
C ILE A 290 21.02 -21.19 -13.40
N VAL A 291 21.38 -22.16 -12.56
CA VAL A 291 20.46 -23.27 -12.18
C VAL A 291 19.19 -22.73 -11.54
N HIS A 292 19.33 -21.78 -10.63
CA HIS A 292 18.18 -21.14 -9.98
C HIS A 292 17.27 -20.43 -10.98
N THR A 293 17.87 -19.71 -11.94
CA THR A 293 17.11 -18.99 -12.99
C THR A 293 16.41 -19.95 -13.94
N ILE A 294 17.13 -20.97 -14.44
CA ILE A 294 16.57 -21.97 -15.36
C ILE A 294 15.42 -22.70 -14.67
N PHE A 295 15.59 -23.11 -13.42
CA PHE A 295 14.52 -23.74 -12.66
C PHE A 295 13.26 -22.89 -12.60
N ASN A 296 13.37 -21.63 -12.19
CA ASN A 296 12.20 -20.75 -12.05
C ASN A 296 11.55 -20.41 -13.39
N ILE A 297 12.33 -20.15 -14.45
CA ILE A 297 11.80 -19.86 -15.78
C ILE A 297 11.12 -21.10 -16.37
N VAL A 298 11.76 -22.27 -16.34
CA VAL A 298 11.22 -23.50 -16.90
C VAL A 298 9.95 -23.93 -16.15
N THR A 299 9.98 -23.89 -14.83
CA THR A 299 8.81 -24.19 -14.00
C THR A 299 7.65 -23.26 -14.33
N THR A 300 7.93 -21.96 -14.45
CA THR A 300 6.90 -20.97 -14.83
C THR A 300 6.38 -21.22 -16.23
N ALA A 301 7.25 -21.45 -17.22
CA ALA A 301 6.86 -21.71 -18.60
C ALA A 301 5.95 -22.95 -18.73
N ILE A 302 6.26 -23.99 -17.95
CA ILE A 302 5.46 -25.23 -17.93
C ILE A 302 4.13 -25.00 -17.21
N LEU A 303 4.12 -24.37 -16.04
CA LEU A 303 2.93 -24.29 -15.18
C LEU A 303 2.01 -23.10 -15.49
N LEU A 304 2.49 -22.05 -16.15
CA LEU A 304 1.65 -20.89 -16.50
C LEU A 304 0.45 -21.25 -17.38
N PRO A 305 0.56 -22.09 -18.42
CA PRO A 305 -0.60 -22.57 -19.17
C PRO A 305 -1.56 -23.41 -18.33
N PHE A 306 -1.07 -24.06 -17.27
CA PHE A 306 -1.83 -24.91 -16.35
C PHE A 306 -2.21 -24.20 -15.04
N ASN A 307 -2.25 -22.87 -15.02
CA ASN A 307 -2.61 -22.08 -13.84
C ASN A 307 -3.93 -22.51 -13.19
N ARG A 308 -4.93 -22.90 -14.03
CA ARG A 308 -6.22 -23.44 -13.57
C ARG A 308 -6.11 -24.78 -12.83
N VAL A 309 -5.06 -25.56 -13.10
CA VAL A 309 -4.81 -26.82 -12.35
C VAL A 309 -4.32 -26.49 -10.96
N LEU A 310 -3.39 -25.52 -10.82
CA LEU A 310 -2.93 -25.05 -9.52
C LEU A 310 -4.08 -24.48 -8.68
N GLU A 311 -4.95 -23.68 -9.31
CA GLU A 311 -6.16 -23.15 -8.70
C GLU A 311 -7.07 -24.26 -8.19
N LYS A 312 -7.37 -25.27 -9.02
CA LYS A 312 -8.20 -26.43 -8.64
C LYS A 312 -7.59 -27.22 -7.49
N LEU A 313 -6.27 -27.45 -7.50
CA LEU A 313 -5.58 -28.13 -6.38
C LEU A 313 -5.71 -27.35 -5.08
N ALA A 314 -5.56 -26.02 -5.14
CA ALA A 314 -5.73 -25.17 -3.97
C ALA A 314 -7.19 -25.17 -3.45
N ILE A 315 -8.18 -25.17 -4.34
CA ILE A 315 -9.61 -25.29 -3.98
C ILE A 315 -9.91 -26.66 -3.36
N LEU A 316 -9.32 -27.74 -3.86
CA LEU A 316 -9.49 -29.07 -3.28
C LEU A 316 -8.89 -29.16 -1.86
N THR A 317 -7.79 -28.45 -1.61
CA THR A 317 -7.13 -28.42 -0.30
C THR A 317 -7.89 -27.55 0.70
N VAL A 318 -8.45 -26.44 0.23
CA VAL A 318 -9.26 -25.51 1.03
C VAL A 318 -10.64 -25.42 0.38
N PRO A 319 -11.56 -26.36 0.69
CA PRO A 319 -12.87 -26.42 0.05
C PRO A 319 -13.78 -25.27 0.52
N ASP A 320 -14.82 -24.97 -0.27
CA ASP A 320 -15.85 -24.03 0.13
C ASP A 320 -16.68 -24.65 1.27
N SER A 321 -16.92 -23.90 2.36
CA SER A 321 -17.87 -24.31 3.40
C SER A 321 -19.30 -23.99 2.94
N LYS A 322 -20.28 -24.75 3.43
CA LYS A 322 -21.70 -24.54 3.13
C LYS A 322 -22.28 -23.26 3.73
N ASP A 323 -21.61 -22.66 4.72
CA ASP A 323 -22.00 -21.41 5.35
C ASP A 323 -21.36 -20.21 4.61
N GLN A 324 -22.00 -19.79 3.53
CA GLN A 324 -21.60 -18.60 2.75
C GLN A 324 -22.22 -17.29 3.26
N ALA A 325 -22.85 -17.26 4.43
CA ALA A 325 -23.35 -16.03 5.00
C ALA A 325 -22.24 -15.32 5.77
N GLY A 326 -21.55 -14.35 5.12
CA GLY A 326 -20.74 -13.35 5.79
C GLY A 326 -19.23 -13.59 5.85
N GLU A 327 -18.54 -13.94 4.75
CA GLU A 327 -17.10 -13.64 4.66
C GLU A 327 -16.94 -12.12 4.55
N GLN A 328 -16.89 -11.44 5.71
CA GLN A 328 -16.51 -10.02 5.74
C GLN A 328 -15.08 -9.89 5.21
N HIS A 329 -14.95 -9.27 4.05
CA HIS A 329 -13.65 -8.84 3.56
C HIS A 329 -13.14 -7.78 4.54
N SER A 330 -12.00 -8.02 5.17
CA SER A 330 -11.38 -7.01 6.00
C SER A 330 -11.06 -5.79 5.13
N LEU A 331 -11.58 -4.62 5.48
CA LEU A 331 -11.30 -3.36 4.78
C LEU A 331 -9.79 -3.12 4.65
N LEU A 332 -9.04 -3.44 5.72
CA LEU A 332 -7.59 -3.31 5.81
C LEU A 332 -6.98 -4.59 6.38
N ASP A 333 -6.02 -5.15 5.68
CA ASP A 333 -5.34 -6.38 6.08
C ASP A 333 -4.01 -6.07 6.75
N GLU A 334 -3.83 -6.55 7.99
CA GLU A 334 -2.59 -6.35 8.77
C GLU A 334 -1.35 -6.99 8.11
N ARG A 335 -1.51 -7.97 7.22
CA ARG A 335 -0.40 -8.59 6.48
C ARG A 335 0.30 -7.58 5.58
N LEU A 336 -0.44 -6.57 5.10
CA LEU A 336 0.12 -5.48 4.30
C LEU A 336 1.09 -4.60 5.09
N LEU A 337 1.02 -4.62 6.44
CA LEU A 337 1.99 -3.93 7.30
C LEU A 337 3.43 -4.48 7.17
N SER A 338 3.61 -5.65 6.55
CA SER A 338 4.93 -6.16 6.16
C SER A 338 5.54 -5.41 4.98
N THR A 339 4.72 -4.70 4.19
CA THR A 339 5.10 -3.82 3.08
C THR A 339 4.46 -2.44 3.29
N PRO A 340 5.05 -1.58 4.15
CA PRO A 340 4.41 -0.38 4.66
C PRO A 340 3.90 0.58 3.59
N SER A 341 4.65 0.82 2.51
CA SER A 341 4.22 1.72 1.43
C SER A 341 2.96 1.22 0.71
N VAL A 342 2.81 -0.10 0.56
CA VAL A 342 1.59 -0.70 -0.01
C VAL A 342 0.41 -0.55 0.95
N ALA A 343 0.67 -0.73 2.25
CA ALA A 343 -0.31 -0.56 3.31
C ALA A 343 -0.84 0.88 3.37
N VAL A 344 0.05 1.89 3.24
CA VAL A 344 -0.31 3.32 3.15
C VAL A 344 -1.24 3.57 1.96
N GLY A 345 -0.87 3.04 0.81
CA GLY A 345 -1.70 3.18 -0.38
C GLY A 345 -3.08 2.56 -0.23
N ARG A 346 -3.18 1.40 0.42
CA ARG A 346 -4.49 0.80 0.70
C ARG A 346 -5.29 1.63 1.69
N ALA A 347 -4.67 2.14 2.75
CA ALA A 347 -5.33 3.04 3.70
C ALA A 347 -5.88 4.29 3.01
N MET A 348 -5.12 4.89 2.07
CA MET A 348 -5.58 6.05 1.29
C MET A 348 -6.80 5.72 0.41
N LEU A 349 -6.81 4.57 -0.26
CA LEU A 349 -7.97 4.13 -1.04
C LEU A 349 -9.19 3.91 -0.14
N THR A 350 -9.00 3.26 1.02
CA THR A 350 -10.07 3.03 2.00
C THR A 350 -10.62 4.34 2.56
N GLY A 351 -9.75 5.33 2.85
CA GLY A 351 -10.19 6.69 3.21
C GLY A 351 -10.96 7.38 2.08
N GLY A 352 -10.55 7.16 0.83
CA GLY A 352 -11.29 7.63 -0.35
C GLY A 352 -12.68 7.01 -0.49
N ASP A 353 -12.82 5.70 -0.18
CA ASP A 353 -14.13 5.02 -0.16
C ASP A 353 -15.03 5.58 0.95
N MET A 354 -14.48 5.83 2.15
CA MET A 354 -15.16 6.50 3.26
C MET A 354 -15.68 7.89 2.85
N ALA A 355 -14.84 8.70 2.22
CA ALA A 355 -15.22 10.03 1.74
C ALA A 355 -16.36 9.99 0.72
N GLU A 356 -16.39 8.98 -0.15
CA GLU A 356 -17.47 8.77 -1.12
C GLU A 356 -18.79 8.40 -0.46
N ILE A 357 -18.73 7.57 0.59
CA ILE A 357 -19.91 7.22 1.39
C ILE A 357 -20.46 8.48 2.08
N CYS A 358 -19.60 9.31 2.69
CA CYS A 358 -20.00 10.59 3.30
C CYS A 358 -20.68 11.52 2.27
N ARG A 359 -20.08 11.70 1.07
CA ARG A 359 -20.67 12.51 0.00
C ARG A 359 -22.06 12.03 -0.39
N THR A 360 -22.21 10.74 -0.64
CA THR A 360 -23.49 10.18 -1.07
C THR A 360 -24.54 10.19 0.04
N SER A 361 -24.13 9.97 1.30
CA SER A 361 -25.02 10.07 2.47
C SER A 361 -25.54 11.50 2.64
N LEU A 362 -24.67 12.49 2.56
CA LEU A 362 -25.04 13.89 2.69
C LEU A 362 -26.02 14.34 1.60
N LEU A 363 -25.73 14.01 0.32
CA LEU A 363 -26.63 14.39 -0.79
C LEU A 363 -28.01 13.74 -0.63
N GLN A 364 -28.10 12.52 -0.12
CA GLN A 364 -29.36 11.85 0.20
C GLN A 364 -30.07 12.52 1.37
N ALA A 365 -29.36 12.83 2.45
CA ALA A 365 -29.92 13.53 3.60
C ALA A 365 -30.48 14.91 3.24
N MET A 366 -29.78 15.67 2.39
CA MET A 366 -30.26 16.95 1.84
C MET A 366 -31.56 16.77 1.05
N SER A 367 -31.71 15.68 0.29
CA SER A 367 -32.96 15.44 -0.45
C SER A 367 -34.16 15.18 0.45
N LEU A 368 -33.95 14.62 1.66
CA LEU A 368 -34.99 14.34 2.63
C LEU A 368 -35.62 15.60 3.26
N THR A 369 -34.88 16.72 3.27
CA THR A 369 -35.42 18.01 3.76
C THR A 369 -36.47 18.62 2.82
N HIS A 370 -36.46 18.20 1.55
CA HIS A 370 -37.45 18.62 0.54
C HIS A 370 -38.58 17.62 0.38
N LYS A 371 -38.26 16.33 0.41
CA LYS A 371 -39.22 15.23 0.24
C LYS A 371 -38.77 14.03 1.05
N TRP A 372 -39.59 13.69 2.05
CA TRP A 372 -39.33 12.52 2.89
C TRP A 372 -39.49 11.21 2.11
N ASP A 373 -38.55 10.32 2.31
CA ASP A 373 -38.53 8.94 1.79
C ASP A 373 -37.88 8.04 2.82
N GLU A 374 -38.66 7.11 3.40
CA GLU A 374 -38.21 6.20 4.47
C GLU A 374 -37.03 5.31 4.02
N ALA A 375 -37.06 4.85 2.76
CA ALA A 375 -36.00 3.99 2.25
C ALA A 375 -34.65 4.74 2.13
N ILE A 376 -34.68 6.03 1.77
CA ILE A 376 -33.50 6.90 1.74
C ILE A 376 -33.03 7.19 3.18
N ALA A 377 -33.95 7.40 4.12
CA ALA A 377 -33.62 7.63 5.53
C ALA A 377 -32.88 6.42 6.14
N ASP A 378 -33.39 5.21 5.90
CA ASP A 378 -32.73 3.96 6.31
C ASP A 378 -31.35 3.79 5.64
N GLU A 379 -31.18 4.25 4.40
CA GLU A 379 -29.90 4.17 3.71
C GLU A 379 -28.88 5.15 4.28
N VAL A 380 -29.29 6.38 4.65
CA VAL A 380 -28.43 7.37 5.32
C VAL A 380 -27.93 6.82 6.65
N ASN A 381 -28.80 6.25 7.49
CA ASN A 381 -28.38 5.65 8.77
C ASN A 381 -27.37 4.49 8.56
N ARG A 382 -27.65 3.59 7.60
CA ARG A 382 -26.70 2.50 7.28
C ARG A 382 -25.35 3.01 6.77
N LYS A 383 -25.31 4.15 6.09
CA LYS A 383 -24.07 4.77 5.62
C LYS A 383 -23.29 5.39 6.76
N GLU A 384 -23.96 5.98 7.73
CA GLU A 384 -23.31 6.50 8.93
C GLU A 384 -22.69 5.36 9.75
N ASP A 385 -23.42 4.27 10.05
CA ASP A 385 -22.87 3.07 10.68
C ASP A 385 -21.63 2.54 9.93
N ALA A 386 -21.63 2.62 8.59
CA ALA A 386 -20.49 2.22 7.78
C ALA A 386 -19.31 3.18 7.94
N VAL A 387 -19.53 4.50 7.96
CA VAL A 387 -18.50 5.53 8.13
C VAL A 387 -17.83 5.40 9.49
N ASP A 388 -18.56 5.18 10.57
CA ASP A 388 -18.03 4.93 11.90
C ASP A 388 -17.12 3.69 11.92
N HIS A 389 -17.57 2.61 11.26
CA HIS A 389 -16.74 1.42 11.11
C HIS A 389 -15.44 1.69 10.32
N TYR A 390 -15.51 2.52 9.26
CA TYR A 390 -14.32 2.92 8.50
C TYR A 390 -13.35 3.74 9.36
N GLU A 391 -13.86 4.68 10.18
CA GLU A 391 -13.05 5.50 11.07
C GLU A 391 -12.29 4.64 12.08
N ASP A 392 -12.96 3.75 12.79
CA ASP A 392 -12.38 2.81 13.76
C ASP A 392 -11.27 1.94 13.15
N VAL A 393 -11.57 1.32 12.00
CA VAL A 393 -10.63 0.43 11.30
C VAL A 393 -9.43 1.19 10.77
N LEU A 394 -9.65 2.34 10.12
CA LEU A 394 -8.59 3.21 9.60
C LEU A 394 -7.72 3.75 10.74
N GLY A 395 -8.33 4.31 11.79
CA GLY A 395 -7.61 4.87 12.92
C GLY A 395 -6.67 3.85 13.58
N THR A 396 -7.20 2.66 13.88
CA THR A 396 -6.41 1.56 14.45
C THR A 396 -5.29 1.10 13.50
N TYR A 397 -5.56 0.99 12.21
CA TYR A 397 -4.58 0.56 11.21
C TYR A 397 -3.46 1.59 11.02
N LEU A 398 -3.80 2.88 10.94
CA LEU A 398 -2.86 3.98 10.77
C LEU A 398 -1.90 4.10 11.96
N VAL A 399 -2.38 3.87 13.20
CA VAL A 399 -1.51 3.81 14.39
C VAL A 399 -0.49 2.68 14.28
N LYS A 400 -0.90 1.48 13.86
CA LYS A 400 0.03 0.35 13.62
C LYS A 400 1.03 0.65 12.50
N LEU A 401 0.57 1.35 11.47
CA LEU A 401 1.36 1.68 10.30
C LEU A 401 2.40 2.78 10.61
N SER A 402 2.05 3.78 11.42
CA SER A 402 2.97 4.86 11.83
C SER A 402 4.18 4.37 12.64
N ALA A 403 4.06 3.19 13.27
CA ALA A 403 5.17 2.53 13.97
C ALA A 403 6.17 1.83 13.02
N LYS A 404 5.91 1.81 11.72
CA LYS A 404 6.79 1.18 10.71
C LYS A 404 7.79 2.18 10.15
N ALA A 405 8.82 1.63 9.49
CA ALA A 405 9.80 2.44 8.78
C ALA A 405 9.21 2.93 7.44
N LEU A 406 8.81 4.19 7.38
CA LEU A 406 8.08 4.81 6.30
C LEU A 406 8.95 5.82 5.52
N SER A 407 8.64 6.02 4.24
CA SER A 407 9.17 7.13 3.47
C SER A 407 8.57 8.47 3.94
N ARG A 408 9.16 9.60 3.52
CA ARG A 408 8.61 10.93 3.82
C ARG A 408 7.22 11.11 3.20
N GLU A 409 7.01 10.62 1.99
CA GLU A 409 5.75 10.66 1.26
C GLU A 409 4.67 9.81 1.96
N ASP A 410 5.02 8.58 2.38
CA ASP A 410 4.11 7.72 3.14
C ASP A 410 3.71 8.34 4.47
N ASN A 411 4.65 8.95 5.19
CA ASN A 411 4.35 9.65 6.46
C ASN A 411 3.39 10.83 6.24
N ARG A 412 3.55 11.60 5.14
CA ARG A 412 2.62 12.66 4.80
C ARG A 412 1.21 12.10 4.55
N THR A 413 1.10 11.04 3.77
CA THR A 413 -0.19 10.40 3.50
C THR A 413 -0.88 9.91 4.79
N ILE A 414 -0.12 9.28 5.70
CA ILE A 414 -0.65 8.85 7.01
C ILE A 414 -1.13 10.04 7.83
N ASN A 415 -0.33 11.11 7.90
CA ASN A 415 -0.71 12.31 8.64
C ASN A 415 -1.95 12.96 8.05
N THR A 416 -2.04 13.08 6.72
CA THR A 416 -3.26 13.55 6.06
C THR A 416 -4.47 12.72 6.48
N LEU A 417 -4.38 11.39 6.40
CA LEU A 417 -5.48 10.50 6.80
C LEU A 417 -5.85 10.68 8.27
N LEU A 418 -4.88 10.67 9.20
CA LEU A 418 -5.13 10.83 10.63
C LEU A 418 -5.84 12.15 10.98
N HIS A 419 -5.55 13.22 10.23
CA HIS A 419 -6.21 14.51 10.43
C HIS A 419 -7.58 14.61 9.77
N THR A 420 -7.86 13.81 8.73
CA THR A 420 -9.07 13.97 7.91
C THR A 420 -10.16 12.95 8.19
N ILE A 421 -9.84 11.77 8.73
CA ILE A 421 -10.87 10.72 8.97
C ILE A 421 -11.95 11.19 9.95
N ASN A 422 -11.58 11.92 10.99
CA ASN A 422 -12.52 12.46 11.97
C ASN A 422 -13.42 13.56 11.36
N ASP A 423 -12.89 14.41 10.46
CA ASP A 423 -13.72 15.40 9.76
C ASP A 423 -14.70 14.73 8.78
N LEU A 424 -14.33 13.61 8.18
CA LEU A 424 -15.23 12.81 7.33
C LEU A 424 -16.37 12.18 8.16
N GLU A 425 -16.04 11.63 9.34
CA GLU A 425 -17.05 11.12 10.28
C GLU A 425 -18.01 12.23 10.70
N ARG A 426 -17.51 13.42 11.06
CA ARG A 426 -18.36 14.58 11.40
C ARG A 426 -19.29 15.01 10.25
N ILE A 427 -18.86 14.96 9.00
CA ILE A 427 -19.74 15.21 7.86
C ILE A 427 -20.86 14.17 7.80
N SER A 428 -20.58 12.91 8.13
CA SER A 428 -21.58 11.85 8.21
C SER A 428 -22.58 12.08 9.35
N ASP A 429 -22.12 12.44 10.55
CA ASP A 429 -22.94 12.84 11.69
C ASP A 429 -23.94 13.96 11.32
N HIS A 430 -23.44 15.00 10.62
CA HIS A 430 -24.28 16.10 10.14
C HIS A 430 -25.30 15.64 9.09
N SER A 431 -25.02 14.59 8.32
CA SER A 431 -26.00 13.98 7.41
C SER A 431 -27.18 13.38 8.18
N VAL A 432 -26.91 12.70 9.30
CA VAL A 432 -27.97 12.17 10.19
C VAL A 432 -28.75 13.32 10.87
N ASN A 433 -28.10 14.43 11.21
CA ASN A 433 -28.78 15.58 11.76
C ASN A 433 -29.73 16.24 10.71
N LEU A 434 -29.30 16.32 9.45
CA LEU A 434 -30.16 16.78 8.35
C LEU A 434 -31.33 15.83 8.10
N LEU A 435 -31.12 14.51 8.20
CA LEU A 435 -32.18 13.50 8.16
C LEU A 435 -33.23 13.76 9.26
N LYS A 436 -32.77 13.98 10.51
CA LYS A 436 -33.67 14.29 11.63
C LYS A 436 -34.47 15.57 11.39
N ALA A 437 -33.82 16.61 10.84
CA ALA A 437 -34.52 17.84 10.45
C ALA A 437 -35.55 17.58 9.34
N GLY A 438 -35.25 16.75 8.36
CA GLY A 438 -36.17 16.32 7.30
C GLY A 438 -37.37 15.53 7.87
N GLN A 439 -37.12 14.65 8.85
CA GLN A 439 -38.21 13.94 9.57
C GLN A 439 -39.12 14.92 10.33
N GLU A 440 -38.53 15.88 11.03
CA GLU A 440 -39.30 16.91 11.75
C GLU A 440 -40.13 17.78 10.81
N ILE A 441 -39.61 18.16 9.63
CA ILE A 441 -40.34 18.87 8.58
C ILE A 441 -41.57 18.05 8.15
N GLN A 442 -41.41 16.76 7.92
CA GLN A 442 -42.46 15.86 7.51
C GLN A 442 -43.53 15.69 8.62
N GLU A 443 -43.10 15.36 9.86
CA GLU A 443 -43.99 15.10 10.98
C GLU A 443 -44.82 16.32 11.36
N LYS A 444 -44.23 17.50 11.38
CA LYS A 444 -44.88 18.77 11.71
C LYS A 444 -45.55 19.43 10.52
N SER A 445 -45.48 18.85 9.31
CA SER A 445 -45.99 19.41 8.07
C SER A 445 -45.53 20.86 7.85
N ILE A 446 -44.23 21.10 8.03
CA ILE A 446 -43.61 22.43 7.86
C ILE A 446 -43.59 22.76 6.38
N HIS A 447 -44.10 23.94 6.03
CA HIS A 447 -44.06 24.49 4.67
C HIS A 447 -43.31 25.83 4.68
N PHE A 448 -42.10 25.85 4.18
CA PHE A 448 -41.34 27.09 3.98
C PHE A 448 -41.99 27.95 2.88
N SER A 449 -41.84 29.26 2.97
CA SER A 449 -42.26 30.17 1.88
C SER A 449 -41.39 29.96 0.62
N HIS A 450 -41.92 30.38 -0.55
CA HIS A 450 -41.16 30.25 -1.80
C HIS A 450 -39.79 30.91 -1.70
N GLU A 451 -39.72 32.12 -1.12
CA GLU A 451 -38.49 32.86 -0.93
C GLU A 451 -37.51 32.11 0.01
N ALA A 452 -38.02 31.40 1.02
CA ALA A 452 -37.15 30.60 1.90
C ALA A 452 -36.62 29.34 1.20
N ILE A 453 -37.43 28.74 0.33
CA ILE A 453 -37.03 27.61 -0.50
C ILE A 453 -35.95 28.03 -1.50
N ASP A 454 -36.12 29.21 -2.16
CA ASP A 454 -35.16 29.77 -3.10
C ASP A 454 -33.82 30.09 -2.37
N ASP A 455 -33.91 30.75 -1.20
CA ASP A 455 -32.72 31.00 -0.35
C ASP A 455 -31.99 29.71 0.02
N LEU A 456 -32.71 28.67 0.49
CA LEU A 456 -32.13 27.38 0.83
C LEU A 456 -31.50 26.70 -0.40
N SER A 457 -32.14 26.76 -1.57
CA SER A 457 -31.62 26.12 -2.78
C SER A 457 -30.27 26.67 -3.21
N VAL A 458 -30.04 27.98 -3.06
CA VAL A 458 -28.74 28.64 -3.35
C VAL A 458 -27.68 28.17 -2.37
N LEU A 459 -27.99 28.10 -1.07
CA LEU A 459 -27.08 27.62 -0.03
C LEU A 459 -26.74 26.14 -0.24
N GLU A 460 -27.73 25.31 -0.47
CA GLU A 460 -27.55 23.86 -0.70
C GLU A 460 -26.68 23.59 -1.93
N ALA A 461 -26.85 24.34 -3.01
CA ALA A 461 -25.99 24.24 -4.19
C ALA A 461 -24.52 24.58 -3.87
N ALA A 462 -24.27 25.55 -2.99
CA ALA A 462 -22.91 25.88 -2.54
C ALA A 462 -22.33 24.77 -1.65
N VAL A 463 -23.14 24.20 -0.72
CA VAL A 463 -22.74 23.10 0.15
C VAL A 463 -22.45 21.83 -0.68
N GLN A 464 -23.26 21.52 -1.67
CA GLN A 464 -23.01 20.39 -2.58
C GLN A 464 -21.71 20.59 -3.38
N ASP A 465 -21.43 21.82 -3.86
CA ASP A 465 -20.20 22.13 -4.60
C ASP A 465 -18.96 21.98 -3.71
N ILE A 466 -18.99 22.47 -2.46
CA ILE A 466 -17.85 22.36 -1.54
C ILE A 466 -17.56 20.91 -1.19
N VAL A 467 -18.56 20.09 -0.87
CA VAL A 467 -18.39 18.67 -0.54
C VAL A 467 -17.86 17.89 -1.73
N ASN A 468 -18.42 18.08 -2.93
CA ASN A 468 -17.94 17.44 -4.14
C ASN A 468 -16.46 17.76 -4.42
N ARG A 469 -16.06 19.02 -4.27
CA ARG A 469 -14.67 19.45 -4.46
C ARG A 469 -13.75 18.87 -3.42
N THR A 470 -14.18 18.79 -2.16
CA THR A 470 -13.39 18.27 -1.06
C THR A 470 -13.12 16.78 -1.26
N VAL A 471 -14.17 15.99 -1.53
CA VAL A 471 -14.01 14.55 -1.79
C VAL A 471 -13.15 14.28 -3.01
N ASP A 472 -13.37 15.02 -4.10
CA ASP A 472 -12.56 14.88 -5.33
C ASP A 472 -11.09 15.24 -5.11
N ALA A 473 -10.80 16.31 -4.35
CA ALA A 473 -9.44 16.72 -4.01
C ALA A 473 -8.77 15.68 -3.10
N PHE A 474 -9.48 15.18 -2.10
CA PHE A 474 -9.00 14.17 -1.17
C PHE A 474 -8.67 12.85 -1.87
N GLN A 475 -9.59 12.30 -2.67
CA GLN A 475 -9.38 11.04 -3.41
C GLN A 475 -8.20 11.10 -4.38
N LYS A 476 -7.96 12.27 -4.99
CA LYS A 476 -6.86 12.49 -5.95
C LYS A 476 -5.57 12.97 -5.27
N ASN A 477 -5.61 13.24 -3.96
CA ASN A 477 -4.53 13.89 -3.21
C ASN A 477 -4.05 15.19 -3.90
N ASP A 478 -5.01 16.00 -4.38
CA ASP A 478 -4.75 17.23 -5.15
C ASP A 478 -4.77 18.47 -4.24
N CYS A 479 -3.61 18.83 -3.70
CA CYS A 479 -3.46 20.03 -2.87
C CYS A 479 -3.79 21.35 -3.59
N TYR A 480 -3.64 21.41 -4.94
CA TYR A 480 -4.04 22.58 -5.70
C TYR A 480 -5.57 22.73 -5.75
N ALA A 481 -6.29 21.63 -5.88
CA ALA A 481 -7.75 21.61 -5.79
C ALA A 481 -8.20 21.94 -4.36
N ALA A 482 -7.53 21.40 -3.33
CA ALA A 482 -7.79 21.71 -1.93
C ALA A 482 -7.71 23.22 -1.63
N GLY A 483 -6.73 23.93 -2.17
CA GLY A 483 -6.60 25.40 -2.02
C GLY A 483 -7.73 26.24 -2.65
N LYS A 484 -8.77 25.61 -3.21
CA LYS A 484 -9.97 26.31 -3.73
C LYS A 484 -11.19 26.12 -2.83
N ILE A 485 -11.06 25.37 -1.74
CA ILE A 485 -12.17 24.99 -0.85
C ILE A 485 -12.44 26.12 0.15
N GLU A 486 -11.41 26.63 0.83
CA GLU A 486 -11.55 27.70 1.80
C GLU A 486 -12.27 28.97 1.27
N PRO A 487 -11.98 29.48 0.04
CA PRO A 487 -12.76 30.59 -0.51
C PRO A 487 -14.25 30.29 -0.71
N LEU A 488 -14.61 29.00 -0.92
CA LEU A 488 -16.00 28.58 -1.06
C LEU A 488 -16.68 28.42 0.29
N GLU A 489 -15.96 27.95 1.32
CA GLU A 489 -16.44 27.90 2.70
C GLU A 489 -16.85 29.29 3.18
N GLN A 490 -16.01 30.31 2.98
CA GLN A 490 -16.35 31.68 3.37
C GLN A 490 -17.59 32.24 2.64
N VAL A 491 -17.84 31.76 1.42
CA VAL A 491 -19.08 32.10 0.71
C VAL A 491 -20.27 31.40 1.36
N VAL A 492 -20.16 30.11 1.76
CA VAL A 492 -21.20 29.38 2.49
C VAL A 492 -21.54 30.08 3.81
N ASP A 493 -20.54 30.49 4.59
CA ASP A 493 -20.71 31.28 5.82
C ASP A 493 -21.46 32.60 5.55
N GLY A 494 -21.12 33.28 4.47
CA GLY A 494 -21.80 34.47 4.04
C GLY A 494 -23.26 34.21 3.72
N LEU A 495 -23.56 33.14 2.99
CA LEU A 495 -24.90 32.72 2.62
C LEU A 495 -25.73 32.34 3.87
N VAL A 496 -25.19 31.58 4.81
CA VAL A 496 -25.87 31.24 6.07
C VAL A 496 -26.30 32.48 6.83
N ARG A 497 -25.40 33.44 7.00
CA ARG A 497 -25.72 34.74 7.66
C ARG A 497 -26.79 35.50 6.94
N GLU A 498 -26.75 35.54 5.63
CA GLU A 498 -27.75 36.26 4.80
C GLU A 498 -29.13 35.57 4.90
N VAL A 499 -29.22 34.22 4.83
CA VAL A 499 -30.47 33.47 5.02
C VAL A 499 -31.08 33.74 6.39
N LYS A 500 -30.24 33.74 7.46
CA LYS A 500 -30.69 34.12 8.82
C LYS A 500 -31.27 35.54 8.85
N THR A 501 -30.62 36.50 8.22
CA THR A 501 -31.07 37.89 8.15
C THR A 501 -32.40 38.01 7.41
N ARG A 502 -32.53 37.31 6.27
CA ARG A 502 -33.79 37.31 5.47
C ARG A 502 -34.92 36.62 6.22
N HIS A 503 -34.63 35.55 6.97
CA HIS A 503 -35.61 34.88 7.81
C HIS A 503 -36.14 35.82 8.92
N ILE A 504 -35.26 36.56 9.60
CA ILE A 504 -35.67 37.57 10.60
C ILE A 504 -36.60 38.62 9.99
N ALA A 505 -36.29 39.10 8.79
CA ALA A 505 -37.15 40.04 8.08
C ALA A 505 -38.54 39.42 7.76
N ARG A 506 -38.61 38.16 7.32
CA ARG A 506 -39.89 37.45 7.11
C ARG A 506 -40.68 37.25 8.42
N LEU A 507 -40.00 36.95 9.54
CA LEU A 507 -40.63 36.89 10.86
C LEU A 507 -41.28 38.25 11.26
N GLN A 508 -40.53 39.34 11.09
CA GLN A 508 -41.01 40.70 11.40
C GLN A 508 -42.21 41.11 10.52
N ALA A 509 -42.24 40.64 9.27
CA ALA A 509 -43.34 40.85 8.35
C ALA A 509 -44.56 39.95 8.61
N GLY A 510 -44.48 39.02 9.56
CA GLY A 510 -45.53 38.02 9.83
C GLY A 510 -45.72 36.96 8.75
N ALA A 511 -44.72 36.80 7.86
CA ALA A 511 -44.76 35.86 6.75
C ALA A 511 -44.27 34.43 7.12
N CYS A 512 -43.75 34.22 8.35
CA CYS A 512 -43.40 32.93 8.88
C CYS A 512 -43.56 32.88 10.41
N THR A 513 -43.43 31.68 11.00
CA THR A 513 -43.57 31.46 12.43
C THR A 513 -42.20 31.20 13.08
N ILE A 514 -42.12 31.44 14.40
CA ILE A 514 -40.90 31.17 15.19
C ILE A 514 -40.56 29.68 15.14
N GLU A 515 -41.58 28.83 15.15
CA GLU A 515 -41.40 27.36 15.12
C GLU A 515 -40.63 26.90 13.84
N TYR A 516 -40.95 27.46 12.68
CA TYR A 516 -40.24 27.18 11.42
C TYR A 516 -38.80 27.71 11.47
N GLY A 517 -38.58 28.76 12.28
CA GLY A 517 -37.26 29.33 12.49
C GLY A 517 -36.27 28.38 13.19
N PHE A 518 -36.75 27.55 14.12
CA PHE A 518 -35.90 26.57 14.79
C PHE A 518 -35.38 25.50 13.82
N VAL A 519 -36.27 24.92 13.01
CA VAL A 519 -35.89 23.90 12.03
C VAL A 519 -34.99 24.51 10.95
N LEU A 520 -35.27 25.74 10.53
CA LEU A 520 -34.37 26.44 9.58
C LEU A 520 -32.99 26.67 10.19
N ASP A 521 -32.88 27.08 11.47
CA ASP A 521 -31.59 27.31 12.13
C ASP A 521 -30.81 26.01 12.31
N ASP A 522 -31.48 24.90 12.56
CA ASP A 522 -30.84 23.56 12.58
C ASP A 522 -30.27 23.19 11.22
N LEU A 523 -31.00 23.40 10.11
CA LEU A 523 -30.50 23.17 8.76
C LEU A 523 -29.29 24.04 8.48
N LEU A 524 -29.37 25.35 8.76
CA LEU A 524 -28.31 26.31 8.51
C LEU A 524 -27.05 25.97 9.30
N THR A 525 -27.19 25.58 10.57
CA THR A 525 -26.08 25.19 11.43
C THR A 525 -25.37 23.93 10.90
N ASN A 526 -26.13 22.93 10.45
CA ASN A 526 -25.54 21.73 9.87
C ASN A 526 -24.82 22.03 8.55
N TYR A 527 -25.37 22.87 7.67
CA TYR A 527 -24.70 23.27 6.43
C TYR A 527 -23.41 24.05 6.67
N GLU A 528 -23.37 24.96 7.64
CA GLU A 528 -22.19 25.70 8.08
C GLU A 528 -21.10 24.73 8.57
N ARG A 529 -21.46 23.80 9.48
CA ARG A 529 -20.52 22.81 10.02
C ARG A 529 -19.96 21.87 8.98
N ILE A 530 -20.77 21.44 8.01
CA ILE A 530 -20.28 20.61 6.89
C ILE A 530 -19.22 21.36 6.08
N ALA A 531 -19.44 22.66 5.81
CA ALA A 531 -18.47 23.48 5.09
C ALA A 531 -17.17 23.68 5.90
N ASP A 532 -17.27 23.90 7.22
CA ASP A 532 -16.15 23.95 8.16
C ASP A 532 -15.29 22.67 8.06
N HIS A 533 -15.91 21.48 8.14
CA HIS A 533 -15.20 20.21 8.05
C HIS A 533 -14.56 19.99 6.68
N CYS A 534 -15.20 20.43 5.60
CA CYS A 534 -14.62 20.43 4.25
C CYS A 534 -13.36 21.30 4.18
N SER A 535 -13.37 22.49 4.81
CA SER A 535 -12.21 23.35 4.91
C SER A 535 -11.11 22.71 5.74
N ASN A 536 -11.41 22.11 6.89
CA ASN A 536 -10.42 21.41 7.73
C ASN A 536 -9.69 20.32 6.95
N ILE A 537 -10.43 19.48 6.18
CA ILE A 537 -9.84 18.46 5.32
C ILE A 537 -8.87 19.09 4.30
N ALA A 538 -9.30 20.18 3.64
CA ALA A 538 -8.48 20.86 2.64
C ALA A 538 -7.21 21.47 3.25
N VAL A 539 -7.32 22.08 4.41
CA VAL A 539 -6.19 22.69 5.15
C VAL A 539 -5.21 21.60 5.57
N ALA A 540 -5.69 20.49 6.16
CA ALA A 540 -4.85 19.36 6.55
C ALA A 540 -4.05 18.79 5.35
N MET A 541 -4.67 18.66 4.17
CA MET A 541 -3.99 18.24 2.95
C MET A 541 -2.85 19.18 2.56
N ILE A 542 -3.06 20.49 2.65
CA ILE A 542 -2.08 21.52 2.23
C ILE A 542 -0.92 21.58 3.24
N GLU A 543 -1.20 21.66 4.52
CA GLU A 543 -0.20 21.79 5.58
C GLU A 543 0.73 20.59 5.65
N VAL A 544 0.17 19.39 5.57
CA VAL A 544 0.98 18.16 5.51
C VAL A 544 1.86 18.14 4.26
N SER A 545 1.38 18.68 3.12
CA SER A 545 2.18 18.71 1.89
C SER A 545 3.38 19.69 1.99
N GLU A 546 3.23 20.77 2.73
CA GLU A 546 4.26 21.80 2.93
C GLU A 546 5.19 21.53 4.11
N ASP A 547 5.00 20.41 4.87
CA ASP A 547 5.66 20.10 6.14
C ASP A 547 5.47 21.22 7.21
N ARG A 548 4.38 21.93 7.15
CA ARG A 548 3.99 22.93 8.16
C ARG A 548 2.94 22.31 9.07
N PHE A 549 3.15 22.38 10.37
CA PHE A 549 2.26 21.78 11.39
C PHE A 549 1.48 22.82 12.17
N ASP A 550 1.29 24.02 11.61
CA ASP A 550 0.59 25.10 12.29
C ASP A 550 -0.67 25.47 11.48
N THR A 551 -1.77 24.75 11.75
CA THR A 551 -3.09 24.87 11.13
C THR A 551 -3.62 26.31 11.12
N HIS A 552 -3.22 27.09 12.10
CA HIS A 552 -3.67 28.47 12.22
C HIS A 552 -2.85 29.46 11.39
N GLU A 553 -1.60 29.14 11.04
CA GLU A 553 -0.74 30.05 10.30
C GLU A 553 -1.18 30.18 8.83
N TYR A 554 -1.51 29.03 8.19
CA TYR A 554 -2.02 29.04 6.81
C TYR A 554 -3.37 29.75 6.69
N LEU A 555 -4.32 29.44 7.58
CA LEU A 555 -5.63 30.10 7.61
C LEU A 555 -5.52 31.60 7.91
N ASN A 556 -4.65 32.00 8.83
CA ASN A 556 -4.44 33.40 9.17
C ASN A 556 -3.80 34.19 8.02
N HIS A 557 -2.84 33.60 7.30
CA HIS A 557 -2.24 34.20 6.10
C HIS A 557 -3.28 34.44 5.00
N ILE A 558 -4.21 33.50 4.84
CA ILE A 558 -5.26 33.59 3.81
C ILE A 558 -6.37 34.55 4.25
N LYS A 559 -6.83 34.47 5.51
CA LYS A 559 -7.91 35.34 6.04
C LYS A 559 -7.50 36.79 6.18
N ASN A 560 -6.21 37.09 6.31
CA ASN A 560 -5.71 38.47 6.37
C ASN A 560 -5.56 39.16 5.01
N GLY A 561 -6.06 38.61 3.92
CA GLY A 561 -6.10 39.24 2.60
C GLY A 561 -4.77 39.32 1.86
N GLU A 562 -3.78 38.49 2.26
CA GLU A 562 -2.44 38.51 1.65
C GLU A 562 -2.34 37.73 0.32
N SER A 563 -3.41 37.01 -0.10
CA SER A 563 -3.41 36.21 -1.32
C SER A 563 -4.38 36.77 -2.39
N PRO A 564 -3.86 37.43 -3.44
CA PRO A 564 -4.69 37.93 -4.56
C PRO A 564 -5.46 36.80 -5.29
N SER A 565 -4.96 35.57 -5.22
CA SER A 565 -5.62 34.40 -5.81
C SER A 565 -6.83 33.93 -5.01
N PHE A 566 -6.81 34.11 -3.69
CA PHE A 566 -7.93 33.84 -2.81
C PHE A 566 -9.10 34.81 -3.09
N GLU A 567 -8.84 36.09 -3.04
CA GLU A 567 -9.85 37.15 -3.27
C GLU A 567 -10.56 36.96 -4.61
N LYS A 568 -9.78 36.68 -5.67
CA LYS A 568 -10.34 36.42 -7.00
C LYS A 568 -11.26 35.21 -7.05
N ARG A 569 -10.94 34.16 -6.26
CA ARG A 569 -11.77 32.93 -6.18
C ARG A 569 -13.01 33.19 -5.34
N TYR A 570 -12.87 33.86 -4.20
CA TYR A 570 -13.96 34.26 -3.34
C TYR A 570 -15.01 35.10 -4.11
N GLU A 571 -14.61 36.16 -4.79
CA GLU A 571 -15.52 36.97 -5.59
C GLU A 571 -16.18 36.19 -6.73
N ARG A 572 -15.46 35.25 -7.33
CA ARG A 572 -16.03 34.35 -8.34
C ARG A 572 -17.12 33.43 -7.76
N TYR A 573 -16.90 32.85 -6.58
CA TYR A 573 -17.90 32.00 -5.92
C TYR A 573 -19.06 32.84 -5.41
N ARG A 574 -18.80 33.96 -4.81
CA ARG A 574 -19.83 34.94 -4.39
C ARG A 574 -20.71 35.37 -5.55
N GLY A 575 -20.16 35.64 -6.72
CA GLY A 575 -20.93 35.99 -7.92
C GLY A 575 -21.70 34.82 -8.52
N ARG A 576 -21.33 33.56 -8.19
CA ARG A 576 -22.05 32.36 -8.63
C ARG A 576 -23.23 32.01 -7.73
N TYR A 577 -23.10 32.21 -6.43
CA TYR A 577 -24.10 31.91 -5.43
C TYR A 577 -24.67 33.20 -4.87
N THR A 578 -25.66 33.77 -5.57
CA THR A 578 -26.33 35.01 -5.20
C THR A 578 -27.82 34.80 -5.06
N PHE A 579 -28.41 35.41 -4.05
CA PHE A 579 -29.84 35.40 -3.88
C PHE A 579 -30.53 36.37 -4.86
N GLU A 580 -31.72 36.02 -5.31
CA GLU A 580 -32.53 36.98 -6.05
C GLU A 580 -32.92 38.19 -5.15
N PRO A 581 -32.99 39.43 -5.71
CA PRO A 581 -33.44 40.56 -4.94
C PRO A 581 -34.87 40.34 -4.45
N GLY A 582 -35.06 40.31 -3.13
CA GLY A 582 -36.40 40.20 -2.55
C GLY A 582 -37.30 41.38 -2.97
N PRO A 583 -38.64 41.23 -2.85
CA PRO A 583 -39.61 42.25 -3.27
C PRO A 583 -39.56 43.58 -2.49
N SER A 584 -38.72 43.69 -1.47
CA SER A 584 -38.46 44.94 -0.72
C SER A 584 -37.03 45.40 -0.92
N GLY A 585 -36.82 46.27 -1.92
CA GLY A 585 -35.54 46.94 -2.19
C GLY A 585 -35.08 47.82 -1.01
N THR A 586 -34.16 47.29 -0.22
CA THR A 586 -33.20 48.11 0.53
C THR A 586 -31.84 47.42 0.37
N ALA A 587 -31.08 47.89 -0.60
CA ALA A 587 -29.69 47.54 -0.73
C ALA A 587 -28.97 47.85 0.60
N ALA A 588 -28.44 46.82 1.25
CA ALA A 588 -27.52 47.02 2.37
C ALA A 588 -26.28 47.76 1.86
N ALA A 589 -26.00 48.92 2.45
CA ALA A 589 -24.81 49.71 2.15
C ALA A 589 -23.54 48.90 2.48
N PRO A 590 -22.46 49.00 1.72
CA PRO A 590 -21.23 48.26 2.00
C PRO A 590 -20.65 48.72 3.35
N GLU A 591 -20.49 47.80 4.29
CA GLU A 591 -19.76 48.04 5.53
C GLU A 591 -18.34 48.49 5.25
N GLN A 592 -18.02 49.70 5.68
CA GLN A 592 -16.66 50.24 5.67
C GLN A 592 -15.80 49.42 6.66
N LYS A 593 -14.73 48.84 6.15
CA LYS A 593 -13.65 48.24 6.96
C LYS A 593 -13.12 49.28 7.97
N LYS A 594 -13.18 48.92 9.25
CA LYS A 594 -12.33 49.49 10.30
C LYS A 594 -11.31 48.46 10.74
#